data_526c869dff03117671d01e13c5bde317
#
_entry.id   526c869dff03117671d01e13c5bde317
#
_cell.length_a   1.000
_cell.length_b   1.000
_cell.length_c   1.000
_cell.angle_alpha   90.00
_cell.angle_beta   90.00
_cell.angle_gamma   90.00
#
_symmetry.space_group_name_H-M   'P 1'
#
loop_
_entity.id
_entity.type
_entity.pdbx_description
1 polymer ?
#
loop_
_entity_poly.entity_id
_entity_poly.type
_entity_poly.pdbx_seq_one_letter_code
_entity_poly.pdbx_strand_id
1 'polypeptide(L)'
;ATPFYVAVITLVLPIIVVQLLYSNPYKLTGSSSGLVGFPSFFLSVQEWFWIAGGVLIFFSSAAWLFVNSNFGRVLIAIRENEDRCRYLGINTIKIKTWLFIASAAIAAVAGYCYAGFTVVVAPEIAGFVFGTELVIYNALGGRGTLIGPVIGAVLIDLSSAYLSGNLPYVWKLIIGSIFVAVILFIPQGVAPLIMQGVRFIKAGVFAKAPQKNLLEDLPELILAEYTNKNIQDIPLRVESLSRNYGSLRVLTEINLEIRRNEIVSIVGPNGAGKTTLMRCISNGYEPTEGAVWVNGVKAGKVSPHQLAELGIGRSFQNTSLFAQLSVADCLRLARHRAEAPSMFLHQRDLNLPESTLKILKATELDKMLNEKVSNLSHGLKRALELAMVLATEPSVLLLDEPTAGLTKSERTLIASILTDLLDFNDLCILLIEHDLDFVRDISSRIVVLHQGKLLLDGTVDEVVNSELVRSIYSGEQITLEEENA
;
A
#
# COMPACT_ATOMS: atom_id res chain seq x y z
N ALA A 1 10.09 -1.81 -11.55
CA ALA A 1 10.80 -3.04 -11.90
C ALA A 1 9.96 -4.23 -11.40
N THR A 2 9.80 -5.26 -12.22
CA THR A 2 9.11 -6.48 -11.77
C THR A 2 9.93 -7.15 -10.66
N PRO A 3 9.33 -7.87 -9.71
CA PRO A 3 10.04 -8.56 -8.63
C PRO A 3 11.19 -9.45 -9.12
N PHE A 4 11.04 -10.01 -10.32
CA PHE A 4 12.07 -10.83 -10.98
C PHE A 4 13.36 -10.05 -11.25
N TYR A 5 13.28 -8.85 -11.85
CA TYR A 5 14.48 -8.05 -12.13
C TYR A 5 15.18 -7.57 -10.86
N VAL A 6 14.42 -7.25 -9.82
CA VAL A 6 15.02 -6.90 -8.51
C VAL A 6 15.78 -8.10 -7.93
N ALA A 7 15.20 -9.30 -7.99
CA ALA A 7 15.87 -10.51 -7.54
C ALA A 7 17.16 -10.79 -8.30
N VAL A 8 17.15 -10.67 -9.65
CA VAL A 8 18.35 -10.85 -10.48
C VAL A 8 19.45 -9.83 -10.13
N ILE A 9 19.10 -8.55 -10.00
CA ILE A 9 20.05 -7.49 -9.66
C ILE A 9 20.67 -7.74 -8.29
N THR A 10 19.88 -8.14 -7.28
CA THR A 10 20.38 -8.43 -5.92
C THR A 10 21.27 -9.66 -5.87
N LEU A 11 21.14 -10.61 -6.79
CA LEU A 11 22.04 -11.76 -6.91
C LEU A 11 23.34 -11.43 -7.65
N VAL A 12 23.29 -10.61 -8.68
CA VAL A 12 24.45 -10.27 -9.51
C VAL A 12 25.35 -9.23 -8.85
N LEU A 13 24.79 -8.27 -8.14
CA LEU A 13 25.56 -7.19 -7.51
C LEU A 13 26.66 -7.69 -6.54
N PRO A 14 26.40 -8.63 -5.62
CA PRO A 14 27.45 -9.21 -4.77
C PRO A 14 28.57 -9.88 -5.56
N ILE A 15 28.25 -10.58 -6.64
CA ILE A 15 29.25 -11.23 -7.49
C ILE A 15 30.18 -10.19 -8.13
N ILE A 16 29.62 -9.09 -8.64
CA ILE A 16 30.40 -7.97 -9.19
C ILE A 16 31.32 -7.38 -8.12
N VAL A 17 30.79 -7.14 -6.90
CA VAL A 17 31.58 -6.59 -5.79
C VAL A 17 32.74 -7.52 -5.43
N VAL A 18 32.49 -8.82 -5.29
CA VAL A 18 33.55 -9.81 -5.00
C VAL A 18 34.61 -9.80 -6.11
N GLN A 19 34.19 -9.77 -7.38
CA GLN A 19 35.12 -9.74 -8.52
C GLN A 19 35.98 -8.45 -8.52
N LEU A 20 35.37 -7.32 -8.19
CA LEU A 20 36.11 -6.04 -8.04
C LEU A 20 37.11 -6.10 -6.88
N LEU A 21 36.78 -6.73 -5.76
CA LEU A 21 37.68 -6.92 -4.63
C LEU A 21 38.87 -7.81 -5.02
N TYR A 22 38.65 -8.88 -5.76
CA TYR A 22 39.73 -9.76 -6.25
C TYR A 22 40.65 -9.07 -7.26
N SER A 23 40.13 -8.20 -8.11
CA SER A 23 40.89 -7.51 -9.15
C SER A 23 41.69 -6.31 -8.65
N ASN A 24 41.40 -5.82 -7.43
CA ASN A 24 42.09 -4.68 -6.84
C ASN A 24 43.49 -5.04 -6.32
N PRO A 25 44.43 -4.05 -6.31
CA PRO A 25 45.76 -4.26 -5.76
C PRO A 25 45.71 -4.72 -4.30
N TYR A 26 46.58 -5.62 -3.91
CA TYR A 26 46.70 -6.17 -2.56
C TYR A 26 46.73 -5.09 -1.46
N LYS A 27 47.36 -3.93 -1.73
CA LYS A 27 47.47 -2.81 -0.78
C LYS A 27 46.14 -2.15 -0.42
N LEU A 28 45.11 -2.26 -1.27
CA LEU A 28 43.81 -1.62 -1.05
C LEU A 28 42.80 -2.56 -0.39
N THR A 29 42.72 -3.80 -0.87
CA THR A 29 41.64 -4.73 -0.49
C THR A 29 42.14 -6.08 0.01
N GLY A 30 43.47 -6.29 0.07
CA GLY A 30 44.06 -7.57 0.41
C GLY A 30 43.93 -8.64 -0.70
N SER A 31 43.35 -8.29 -1.86
CA SER A 31 43.06 -9.21 -2.98
C SER A 31 42.34 -10.48 -2.50
N SER A 32 42.74 -11.65 -2.97
CA SER A 32 42.15 -12.95 -2.57
C SER A 32 42.34 -13.33 -1.10
N SER A 33 43.40 -12.80 -0.43
CA SER A 33 43.64 -13.07 0.97
C SER A 33 42.78 -12.23 1.94
N GLY A 34 42.10 -11.23 1.43
CA GLY A 34 41.31 -10.29 2.22
C GLY A 34 42.18 -9.34 3.05
N LEU A 35 41.55 -8.50 3.82
CA LEU A 35 42.18 -7.60 4.76
C LEU A 35 42.41 -8.31 6.09
N VAL A 36 43.67 -8.36 6.52
CA VAL A 36 44.13 -9.01 7.76
C VAL A 36 44.78 -7.96 8.66
N GLY A 37 44.65 -8.10 9.96
CA GLY A 37 45.36 -7.26 10.94
C GLY A 37 44.69 -5.91 11.16
N PHE A 38 43.35 -5.85 11.13
CA PHE A 38 42.64 -4.68 11.62
C PHE A 38 43.07 -4.34 13.04
N PRO A 39 43.29 -3.07 13.39
CA PRO A 39 43.45 -2.71 14.76
C PRO A 39 42.20 -3.17 15.54
N SER A 40 42.34 -4.19 16.35
CA SER A 40 41.28 -4.73 17.21
C SER A 40 40.85 -3.75 18.31
N PHE A 41 41.28 -2.48 18.23
CA PHE A 41 41.11 -1.46 19.27
C PHE A 41 41.58 -1.94 20.65
N PHE A 42 42.53 -2.89 20.69
CA PHE A 42 43.03 -3.56 21.91
C PHE A 42 41.93 -4.28 22.71
N LEU A 43 40.76 -4.58 22.06
CA LEU A 43 39.68 -5.29 22.69
C LEU A 43 39.84 -6.80 22.57
N SER A 44 39.53 -7.51 23.64
CA SER A 44 39.50 -8.98 23.66
C SER A 44 38.28 -9.52 22.89
N VAL A 45 38.30 -10.79 22.51
CA VAL A 45 37.17 -11.48 21.88
C VAL A 45 35.91 -11.41 22.76
N GLN A 46 36.07 -11.44 24.07
CA GLN A 46 34.97 -11.33 25.02
C GLN A 46 34.31 -9.94 25.01
N GLU A 47 35.11 -8.87 24.90
CA GLU A 47 34.61 -7.50 24.81
C GLU A 47 33.86 -7.29 23.50
N TRP A 48 34.34 -7.81 22.38
CA TRP A 48 33.64 -7.78 21.11
C TRP A 48 32.31 -8.53 21.16
N PHE A 49 32.22 -9.65 21.87
CA PHE A 49 30.98 -10.37 22.10
C PHE A 49 29.93 -9.49 22.81
N TRP A 50 30.32 -8.78 23.87
CA TRP A 50 29.41 -7.89 24.59
C TRP A 50 29.00 -6.69 23.75
N ILE A 51 29.90 -6.11 22.96
CA ILE A 51 29.59 -5.01 22.05
C ILE A 51 28.57 -5.48 20.98
N ALA A 52 28.82 -6.59 20.32
CA ALA A 52 27.91 -7.13 19.31
C ALA A 52 26.53 -7.47 19.90
N GLY A 53 26.49 -8.06 21.11
CA GLY A 53 25.26 -8.32 21.84
C GLY A 53 24.49 -7.04 22.19
N GLY A 54 25.20 -6.00 22.66
CA GLY A 54 24.60 -4.69 22.95
C GLY A 54 24.04 -4.02 21.68
N VAL A 55 24.77 -4.05 20.57
CA VAL A 55 24.34 -3.55 19.27
C VAL A 55 23.09 -4.29 18.78
N LEU A 56 23.06 -5.61 18.89
CA LEU A 56 21.91 -6.44 18.52
C LEU A 56 20.68 -6.08 19.34
N ILE A 57 20.81 -5.95 20.67
CA ILE A 57 19.69 -5.57 21.55
C ILE A 57 19.19 -4.17 21.22
N PHE A 58 20.11 -3.22 21.00
CA PHE A 58 19.76 -1.85 20.66
C PHE A 58 18.94 -1.77 19.35
N PHE A 59 19.45 -2.34 18.25
CA PHE A 59 18.75 -2.29 16.97
C PHE A 59 17.48 -3.12 16.97
N SER A 60 17.44 -4.26 17.67
CA SER A 60 16.21 -5.06 17.79
C SER A 60 15.13 -4.30 18.56
N SER A 61 15.50 -3.60 19.64
CA SER A 61 14.58 -2.76 20.41
C SER A 61 14.11 -1.55 19.62
N ALA A 62 15.00 -0.87 18.92
CA ALA A 62 14.65 0.25 18.03
C ALA A 62 13.72 -0.20 16.90
N ALA A 63 14.00 -1.34 16.27
CA ALA A 63 13.14 -1.91 15.23
C ALA A 63 11.76 -2.30 15.80
N TRP A 64 11.69 -2.84 17.01
CA TRP A 64 10.44 -3.17 17.67
C TRP A 64 9.60 -1.93 17.95
N LEU A 65 10.18 -0.85 18.48
CA LEU A 65 9.51 0.43 18.67
C LEU A 65 9.01 1.00 17.35
N PHE A 66 9.84 0.98 16.32
CA PHE A 66 9.52 1.48 14.99
C PHE A 66 8.36 0.72 14.33
N VAL A 67 8.37 -0.62 14.36
CA VAL A 67 7.30 -1.44 13.78
C VAL A 67 5.96 -1.26 14.52
N ASN A 68 5.99 -1.02 15.84
CA ASN A 68 4.79 -0.78 16.65
C ASN A 68 4.31 0.68 16.63
N SER A 69 5.02 1.59 15.98
CA SER A 69 4.64 2.99 15.83
C SER A 69 3.57 3.20 14.75
N ASN A 70 3.05 4.41 14.63
CA ASN A 70 2.14 4.79 13.54
C ASN A 70 2.82 4.64 12.16
N PHE A 71 4.13 4.91 12.07
CA PHE A 71 4.87 4.73 10.83
C PHE A 71 5.01 3.25 10.44
N GLY A 72 5.17 2.34 11.40
CA GLY A 72 5.17 0.90 11.16
C GLY A 72 3.88 0.40 10.49
N ARG A 73 2.74 1.02 10.78
CA ARG A 73 1.45 0.73 10.12
C ARG A 73 1.43 1.15 8.66
N VAL A 74 2.08 2.27 8.33
CA VAL A 74 2.30 2.68 6.93
C VAL A 74 3.07 1.60 6.17
N LEU A 75 4.08 0.99 6.78
CA LEU A 75 4.84 -0.11 6.16
C LEU A 75 3.98 -1.37 5.97
N ILE A 76 3.12 -1.69 6.93
CA ILE A 76 2.16 -2.80 6.79
C ILE A 76 1.21 -2.52 5.63
N ALA A 77 0.68 -1.31 5.53
CA ALA A 77 -0.20 -0.89 4.44
C ALA A 77 0.49 -0.99 3.07
N ILE A 78 1.73 -0.50 2.94
CA ILE A 78 2.51 -0.59 1.69
C ILE A 78 2.75 -2.06 1.30
N ARG A 79 2.98 -2.94 2.27
CA ARG A 79 3.16 -4.38 2.02
C ARG A 79 1.87 -5.05 1.53
N GLU A 80 0.71 -4.67 2.08
CA GLU A 80 -0.58 -5.25 1.70
C GLU A 80 -1.08 -4.69 0.37
N ASN A 81 -1.03 -3.38 0.19
CA ASN A 81 -1.51 -2.73 -1.02
C ASN A 81 -0.78 -1.41 -1.30
N GLU A 82 0.29 -1.50 -2.07
CA GLU A 82 1.10 -0.34 -2.43
C GLU A 82 0.33 0.68 -3.28
N ASP A 83 -0.48 0.21 -4.23
CA ASP A 83 -1.22 1.10 -5.12
C ASP A 83 -2.25 1.92 -4.35
N ARG A 84 -2.98 1.29 -3.41
CA ARG A 84 -3.90 2.01 -2.53
C ARG A 84 -3.20 3.10 -1.72
N CYS A 85 -2.02 2.80 -1.16
CA CYS A 85 -1.23 3.80 -0.44
C CYS A 85 -0.88 5.02 -1.32
N ARG A 86 -0.56 4.80 -2.60
CA ARG A 86 -0.27 5.90 -3.54
C ARG A 86 -1.49 6.79 -3.78
N TYR A 87 -2.68 6.21 -3.93
CA TYR A 87 -3.92 6.98 -4.10
C TYR A 87 -4.37 7.70 -2.82
N LEU A 88 -3.86 7.31 -1.65
CA LEU A 88 -4.01 8.08 -0.40
C LEU A 88 -2.96 9.19 -0.23
N GLY A 89 -2.14 9.45 -1.27
CA GLY A 89 -1.11 10.49 -1.23
C GLY A 89 0.22 10.07 -0.59
N ILE A 90 0.42 8.77 -0.31
CA ILE A 90 1.64 8.27 0.32
C ILE A 90 2.71 8.01 -0.75
N ASN A 91 3.87 8.66 -0.62
CA ASN A 91 5.01 8.42 -1.52
C ASN A 91 5.75 7.12 -1.13
N THR A 92 5.26 6.00 -1.64
CA THR A 92 5.78 4.65 -1.32
C THR A 92 7.22 4.45 -1.76
N ILE A 93 7.64 5.07 -2.87
CA ILE A 93 9.01 4.99 -3.39
C ILE A 93 9.98 5.63 -2.40
N LYS A 94 9.67 6.84 -1.93
CA LYS A 94 10.51 7.56 -0.96
C LYS A 94 10.63 6.78 0.35
N ILE A 95 9.53 6.24 0.86
CA ILE A 95 9.51 5.44 2.10
C ILE A 95 10.35 4.17 1.95
N LYS A 96 10.18 3.42 0.86
CA LYS A 96 10.99 2.22 0.58
C LYS A 96 12.48 2.53 0.44
N THR A 97 12.82 3.64 -0.21
CA THR A 97 14.23 4.07 -0.36
C THR A 97 14.84 4.39 1.00
N TRP A 98 14.15 5.13 1.86
CA TRP A 98 14.65 5.42 3.22
C TRP A 98 14.77 4.16 4.08
N LEU A 99 13.83 3.23 3.97
CA LEU A 99 13.90 1.94 4.67
C LEU A 99 15.12 1.12 4.21
N PHE A 100 15.40 1.14 2.90
CA PHE A 100 16.56 0.47 2.33
C PHE A 100 17.88 1.10 2.82
N ILE A 101 17.97 2.43 2.85
CA ILE A 101 19.15 3.14 3.39
C ILE A 101 19.36 2.80 4.88
N ALA A 102 18.29 2.81 5.68
CA ALA A 102 18.37 2.46 7.10
C ALA A 102 18.82 1.00 7.30
N SER A 103 18.31 0.07 6.51
CA SER A 103 18.74 -1.34 6.54
C SER A 103 20.21 -1.50 6.20
N ALA A 104 20.69 -0.78 5.16
CA ALA A 104 22.09 -0.81 4.77
C ALA A 104 23.02 -0.24 5.86
N ALA A 105 22.60 0.83 6.53
CA ALA A 105 23.34 1.40 7.65
C ALA A 105 23.45 0.41 8.83
N ILE A 106 22.36 -0.29 9.17
CA ILE A 106 22.38 -1.33 10.23
C ILE A 106 23.30 -2.49 9.82
N ALA A 107 23.23 -2.93 8.56
CA ALA A 107 24.11 -3.97 8.02
C ALA A 107 25.59 -3.56 8.07
N ALA A 108 25.92 -2.30 7.79
CA ALA A 108 27.29 -1.78 7.88
C ALA A 108 27.81 -1.83 9.32
N VAL A 109 26.99 -1.46 10.33
CA VAL A 109 27.35 -1.57 11.74
C VAL A 109 27.58 -3.04 12.13
N ALA A 110 26.71 -3.95 11.69
CA ALA A 110 26.88 -5.39 11.92
C ALA A 110 28.17 -5.92 11.29
N GLY A 111 28.48 -5.49 10.05
CA GLY A 111 29.73 -5.83 9.36
C GLY A 111 30.96 -5.32 10.10
N TYR A 112 30.89 -4.13 10.69
CA TYR A 112 31.97 -3.59 11.52
C TYR A 112 32.21 -4.44 12.78
N CYS A 113 31.15 -4.84 13.49
CA CYS A 113 31.26 -5.75 14.64
C CYS A 113 31.84 -7.11 14.23
N TYR A 114 31.42 -7.65 13.08
CA TYR A 114 31.94 -8.89 12.54
C TYR A 114 33.45 -8.79 12.23
N ALA A 115 33.90 -7.74 11.55
CA ALA A 115 35.27 -7.50 11.22
C ALA A 115 36.16 -7.38 12.49
N GLY A 116 35.67 -6.69 13.52
CA GLY A 116 36.35 -6.55 14.81
C GLY A 116 36.52 -7.89 15.55
N PHE A 117 35.53 -8.76 15.46
CA PHE A 117 35.56 -10.09 16.08
C PHE A 117 36.45 -11.07 15.32
N THR A 118 36.38 -11.13 13.99
CA THR A 118 37.12 -12.12 13.19
C THR A 118 38.54 -11.71 12.86
N VAL A 119 38.87 -10.40 12.96
CA VAL A 119 40.18 -9.81 12.62
C VAL A 119 40.61 -10.02 11.16
N VAL A 120 39.83 -10.77 10.40
CA VAL A 120 40.02 -11.06 8.96
C VAL A 120 38.72 -10.84 8.21
N VAL A 121 38.78 -10.05 7.15
CA VAL A 121 37.64 -9.84 6.26
C VAL A 121 38.01 -10.31 4.87
N ALA A 122 37.54 -11.51 4.53
CA ALA A 122 37.76 -12.10 3.21
C ALA A 122 36.65 -11.65 2.21
N PRO A 123 36.97 -11.52 0.91
CA PRO A 123 35.99 -11.15 -0.12
C PRO A 123 34.78 -12.08 -0.21
N GLU A 124 34.92 -13.35 0.17
CA GLU A 124 33.86 -14.36 0.20
C GLU A 124 32.68 -13.97 1.09
N ILE A 125 32.89 -13.16 2.14
CA ILE A 125 31.86 -12.67 3.06
C ILE A 125 30.86 -11.78 2.31
N ALA A 126 31.27 -11.10 1.24
CA ALA A 126 30.38 -10.36 0.35
C ALA A 126 29.70 -11.27 -0.71
N GLY A 127 30.02 -12.57 -0.71
CA GLY A 127 29.64 -13.51 -1.74
C GLY A 127 28.21 -14.06 -1.60
N PHE A 128 27.82 -14.79 -2.64
CA PHE A 128 26.50 -15.42 -2.75
C PHE A 128 26.21 -16.42 -1.62
N VAL A 129 27.23 -17.15 -1.14
CA VAL A 129 27.06 -18.18 -0.09
C VAL A 129 26.59 -17.55 1.21
N PHE A 130 27.26 -16.52 1.69
CA PHE A 130 26.85 -15.82 2.90
C PHE A 130 25.47 -15.16 2.75
N GLY A 131 25.18 -14.59 1.58
CA GLY A 131 23.83 -14.05 1.28
C GLY A 131 22.74 -15.11 1.36
N THR A 132 23.01 -16.34 0.89
CA THR A 132 22.03 -17.45 0.99
C THR A 132 21.87 -17.93 2.42
N GLU A 133 22.93 -17.97 3.24
CA GLU A 133 22.84 -18.30 4.67
C GLU A 133 21.91 -17.32 5.40
N LEU A 134 22.02 -16.02 5.16
CA LEU A 134 21.13 -15.01 5.76
C LEU A 134 19.66 -15.23 5.36
N VAL A 135 19.39 -15.62 4.11
CA VAL A 135 18.03 -15.97 3.66
C VAL A 135 17.52 -17.22 4.40
N ILE A 136 18.38 -18.21 4.60
CA ILE A 136 18.04 -19.43 5.34
C ILE A 136 17.73 -19.10 6.80
N TYR A 137 18.54 -18.27 7.48
CA TYR A 137 18.28 -17.82 8.85
C TYR A 137 16.92 -17.15 8.99
N ASN A 138 16.60 -16.26 8.04
CA ASN A 138 15.30 -15.58 8.03
C ASN A 138 14.14 -16.54 7.74
N ALA A 139 14.28 -17.46 6.80
CA ALA A 139 13.23 -18.40 6.43
C ALA A 139 12.94 -19.43 7.52
N LEU A 140 13.99 -20.00 8.13
CA LEU A 140 13.88 -20.96 9.23
C LEU A 140 13.35 -20.29 10.50
N GLY A 141 13.90 -19.12 10.83
CA GLY A 141 13.50 -18.37 12.02
C GLY A 141 12.07 -17.86 11.98
N GLY A 142 11.64 -17.33 10.83
CA GLY A 142 10.27 -16.82 10.61
C GLY A 142 10.21 -15.46 9.97
N ARG A 143 9.77 -15.41 8.72
CA ARG A 143 9.77 -14.22 7.82
C ARG A 143 8.93 -13.04 8.33
N GLY A 144 8.02 -13.26 9.26
CA GLY A 144 7.10 -12.23 9.77
C GLY A 144 7.45 -11.72 11.17
N THR A 145 8.61 -12.08 11.74
CA THR A 145 8.96 -11.74 13.11
C THR A 145 10.33 -11.06 13.18
N LEU A 146 10.50 -10.10 14.11
CA LEU A 146 11.80 -9.42 14.32
C LEU A 146 12.84 -10.34 14.96
N ILE A 147 12.41 -11.25 15.83
CA ILE A 147 13.29 -12.16 16.58
C ILE A 147 13.59 -13.43 15.77
N GLY A 148 12.75 -13.74 14.77
CA GLY A 148 12.88 -14.94 13.95
C GLY A 148 14.26 -15.13 13.35
N PRO A 149 14.83 -14.17 12.61
CA PRO A 149 16.15 -14.29 12.01
C PRO A 149 17.26 -14.57 13.05
N VAL A 150 17.16 -14.00 14.26
CA VAL A 150 18.12 -14.24 15.35
C VAL A 150 18.03 -15.68 15.83
N ILE A 151 16.80 -16.20 16.05
CA ILE A 151 16.59 -17.60 16.42
C ILE A 151 17.08 -18.52 15.30
N GLY A 152 16.80 -18.20 14.05
CA GLY A 152 17.26 -18.97 12.89
C GLY A 152 18.78 -19.06 12.80
N ALA A 153 19.48 -17.92 12.97
CA ALA A 153 20.94 -17.88 12.99
C ALA A 153 21.51 -18.75 14.11
N VAL A 154 21.05 -18.57 15.35
CA VAL A 154 21.52 -19.35 16.49
C VAL A 154 21.29 -20.86 16.28
N LEU A 155 20.11 -21.26 15.80
CA LEU A 155 19.78 -22.67 15.55
C LEU A 155 20.71 -23.29 14.49
N ILE A 156 20.93 -22.57 13.38
CA ILE A 156 21.77 -23.07 12.28
C ILE A 156 23.24 -23.12 12.69
N ASP A 157 23.75 -22.06 13.31
CA ASP A 157 25.16 -21.98 13.69
C ASP A 157 25.51 -23.02 14.76
N LEU A 158 24.68 -23.21 15.78
CA LEU A 158 24.87 -24.29 16.77
C LEU A 158 24.77 -25.67 16.14
N SER A 159 23.76 -25.91 15.27
CA SER A 159 23.63 -27.18 14.56
C SER A 159 24.82 -27.44 13.63
N SER A 160 25.27 -26.42 12.92
CA SER A 160 26.44 -26.48 12.04
C SER A 160 27.71 -26.81 12.80
N ALA A 161 27.97 -26.13 13.92
CA ALA A 161 29.14 -26.38 14.77
C ALA A 161 29.14 -27.82 15.31
N TYR A 162 28.00 -28.33 15.78
CA TYR A 162 27.89 -29.70 16.29
C TYR A 162 28.01 -30.74 15.19
N LEU A 163 27.29 -30.58 14.07
CA LEU A 163 27.29 -31.54 12.97
C LEU A 163 28.62 -31.57 12.21
N SER A 164 29.29 -30.43 12.02
CA SER A 164 30.57 -30.36 11.31
C SER A 164 31.68 -31.12 12.05
N GLY A 165 31.65 -31.11 13.38
CA GLY A 165 32.60 -31.86 14.19
C GLY A 165 32.38 -33.39 14.14
N ASN A 166 31.11 -33.81 14.11
CA ASN A 166 30.74 -35.24 14.16
C ASN A 166 30.56 -35.89 12.79
N LEU A 167 30.09 -35.12 11.79
CA LEU A 167 29.74 -35.62 10.45
C LEU A 167 30.28 -34.70 9.34
N PRO A 168 31.62 -34.55 9.19
CA PRO A 168 32.24 -33.51 8.37
C PRO A 168 31.87 -33.55 6.88
N TYR A 169 31.48 -34.69 6.33
CA TYR A 169 31.17 -34.86 4.91
C TYR A 169 29.68 -34.65 4.56
N VAL A 170 28.76 -34.83 5.52
CA VAL A 170 27.31 -34.84 5.24
C VAL A 170 26.49 -33.74 5.94
N TRP A 171 27.14 -32.96 6.83
CA TRP A 171 26.43 -31.96 7.63
C TRP A 171 25.72 -30.92 6.80
N LYS A 172 26.31 -30.47 5.66
CA LYS A 172 25.67 -29.50 4.74
C LYS A 172 24.43 -30.06 4.10
N LEU A 173 24.44 -31.36 3.74
CA LEU A 173 23.28 -32.04 3.17
C LEU A 173 22.16 -32.17 4.21
N ILE A 174 22.51 -32.47 5.45
CA ILE A 174 21.54 -32.57 6.55
C ILE A 174 20.87 -31.24 6.80
N ILE A 175 21.64 -30.15 6.95
CA ILE A 175 21.09 -28.80 7.16
C ILE A 175 20.23 -28.34 5.96
N GLY A 176 20.70 -28.61 4.73
CA GLY A 176 19.92 -28.32 3.53
C GLY A 176 18.61 -29.09 3.46
N SER A 177 18.60 -30.36 3.85
CA SER A 177 17.39 -31.19 3.90
C SER A 177 16.41 -30.70 4.98
N ILE A 178 16.92 -30.34 6.17
CA ILE A 178 16.10 -29.74 7.25
C ILE A 178 15.50 -28.42 6.77
N PHE A 179 16.26 -27.59 6.06
CA PHE A 179 15.78 -26.33 5.52
C PHE A 179 14.64 -26.52 4.53
N VAL A 180 14.78 -27.47 3.59
CA VAL A 180 13.72 -27.81 2.63
C VAL A 180 12.47 -28.32 3.37
N ALA A 181 12.65 -29.21 4.35
CA ALA A 181 11.54 -29.73 5.16
C ALA A 181 10.82 -28.59 5.91
N VAL A 182 11.55 -27.67 6.53
CA VAL A 182 10.95 -26.54 7.24
C VAL A 182 10.16 -25.63 6.29
N ILE A 183 10.69 -25.33 5.10
CA ILE A 183 9.94 -24.51 4.12
C ILE A 183 8.65 -25.22 3.67
N LEU A 184 8.67 -26.52 3.47
CA LEU A 184 7.50 -27.30 3.02
C LEU A 184 6.44 -27.43 4.11
N PHE A 185 6.85 -27.75 5.35
CA PHE A 185 5.93 -28.08 6.44
C PHE A 185 5.61 -26.90 7.36
N ILE A 186 6.52 -25.92 7.46
CA ILE A 186 6.41 -24.77 8.36
C ILE A 186 6.74 -23.46 7.60
N PRO A 187 5.91 -23.06 6.63
CA PRO A 187 6.21 -21.92 5.76
C PRO A 187 6.32 -20.58 6.51
N GLN A 188 5.80 -20.49 7.73
CA GLN A 188 5.90 -19.33 8.59
C GLN A 188 7.17 -19.30 9.45
N GLY A 189 7.97 -20.38 9.45
CA GLY A 189 9.17 -20.53 10.27
C GLY A 189 8.89 -20.96 11.72
N VAL A 190 9.98 -21.17 12.47
CA VAL A 190 9.93 -21.76 13.82
C VAL A 190 9.49 -20.75 14.90
N ALA A 191 9.83 -19.45 14.77
CA ALA A 191 9.52 -18.46 15.78
C ALA A 191 8.02 -18.29 16.07
N PRO A 192 7.10 -18.26 15.08
CA PRO A 192 5.66 -18.22 15.36
C PRO A 192 5.17 -19.41 16.18
N LEU A 193 5.70 -20.62 15.95
CA LEU A 193 5.34 -21.82 16.72
C LEU A 193 5.81 -21.70 18.17
N ILE A 194 7.04 -21.24 18.41
CA ILE A 194 7.56 -20.98 19.75
C ILE A 194 6.69 -19.94 20.45
N MET A 195 6.33 -18.85 19.76
CA MET A 195 5.49 -17.81 20.32
C MET A 195 4.07 -18.30 20.65
N GLN A 196 3.50 -19.17 19.82
CA GLN A 196 2.21 -19.82 20.10
C GLN A 196 2.32 -20.74 21.32
N GLY A 197 3.36 -21.57 21.40
CA GLY A 197 3.63 -22.43 22.56
C GLY A 197 3.76 -21.63 23.86
N VAL A 198 4.52 -20.53 23.83
CA VAL A 198 4.66 -19.63 24.99
C VAL A 198 3.32 -18.97 25.37
N ARG A 199 2.47 -18.60 24.40
CA ARG A 199 1.11 -18.09 24.65
C ARG A 199 0.21 -19.14 25.27
N PHE A 200 0.27 -20.39 24.82
CA PHE A 200 -0.47 -21.51 25.44
C PHE A 200 -0.05 -21.77 26.88
N ILE A 201 1.25 -21.74 27.15
CA ILE A 201 1.79 -21.89 28.50
C ILE A 201 1.34 -20.72 29.40
N LYS A 202 1.44 -19.48 28.91
CA LYS A 202 0.97 -18.29 29.65
C LYS A 202 -0.56 -18.31 29.85
N ALA A 203 -1.34 -18.73 28.86
CA ALA A 203 -2.79 -18.88 29.01
C ALA A 203 -3.18 -19.96 30.02
N GLY A 204 -2.40 -21.04 30.13
CA GLY A 204 -2.61 -22.11 31.14
C GLY A 204 -2.22 -21.70 32.55
N VAL A 205 -1.21 -20.81 32.70
CA VAL A 205 -0.73 -20.35 34.02
C VAL A 205 -1.45 -19.08 34.51
N PHE A 206 -1.91 -18.24 33.58
CA PHE A 206 -2.68 -17.01 33.86
C PHE A 206 -4.09 -17.10 33.26
N ALA A 207 -4.85 -18.11 33.66
CA ALA A 207 -6.29 -18.20 33.38
C ALA A 207 -7.01 -17.06 34.15
N LYS A 208 -7.04 -15.90 33.57
CA LYS A 208 -7.85 -14.68 33.73
C LYS A 208 -6.98 -13.44 33.47
N ALA A 209 -6.54 -13.26 32.21
CA ALA A 209 -6.34 -11.88 31.79
C ALA A 209 -7.73 -11.24 31.73
N PRO A 210 -7.95 -10.07 32.36
CA PRO A 210 -9.23 -9.37 32.23
C PRO A 210 -9.46 -9.16 30.72
N GLN A 211 -10.67 -9.50 30.24
CA GLN A 211 -11.11 -9.04 28.94
C GLN A 211 -10.93 -7.52 28.96
N LYS A 212 -9.91 -7.05 28.24
CA LYS A 212 -9.67 -5.62 28.07
C LYS A 212 -10.94 -5.10 27.41
N ASN A 213 -11.70 -4.27 28.13
CA ASN A 213 -12.90 -3.67 27.58
C ASN A 213 -12.51 -2.92 26.34
N LEU A 214 -12.84 -3.45 25.15
CA LEU A 214 -12.53 -2.87 23.84
C LEU A 214 -13.10 -1.44 23.70
N LEU A 215 -14.08 -1.10 24.53
CA LEU A 215 -14.73 0.21 24.56
C LEU A 215 -13.94 1.28 25.37
N GLU A 216 -13.10 0.89 26.32
CA GLU A 216 -12.32 1.84 27.14
C GLU A 216 -11.07 2.42 26.43
N ASP A 217 -10.65 1.84 25.30
CA ASP A 217 -9.44 2.22 24.54
C ASP A 217 -9.77 2.70 23.11
N LEU A 218 -11.02 3.13 22.84
CA LEU A 218 -11.37 3.70 21.54
C LEU A 218 -10.60 5.00 21.29
N PRO A 219 -10.06 5.22 20.08
CA PRO A 219 -9.47 6.50 19.70
C PRO A 219 -10.49 7.64 19.87
N GLU A 220 -10.05 8.78 20.39
CA GLU A 220 -10.86 9.97 20.44
C GLU A 220 -11.00 10.55 19.04
N LEU A 221 -12.25 10.72 18.59
CA LEU A 221 -12.57 11.32 17.30
C LEU A 221 -12.63 12.83 17.46
N ILE A 222 -11.71 13.53 16.85
CA ILE A 222 -11.62 14.99 16.86
C ILE A 222 -12.01 15.53 15.50
N LEU A 223 -12.81 16.61 15.47
CA LEU A 223 -13.11 17.29 14.21
C LEU A 223 -11.85 18.01 13.71
N ALA A 224 -11.39 17.66 12.52
CA ALA A 224 -10.28 18.34 11.89
C ALA A 224 -10.66 19.77 11.48
N GLU A 225 -9.78 20.73 11.70
CA GLU A 225 -9.96 22.07 11.15
C GLU A 225 -10.01 22.01 9.63
N TYR A 226 -11.01 22.66 9.06
CA TYR A 226 -11.20 22.69 7.61
C TYR A 226 -10.02 23.43 6.96
N THR A 227 -9.27 22.74 6.13
CA THR A 227 -8.20 23.37 5.34
C THR A 227 -8.84 24.07 4.14
N ASN A 228 -8.96 25.38 4.20
CA ASN A 228 -9.52 26.19 3.10
C ASN A 228 -8.65 26.01 1.85
N LYS A 229 -9.06 25.10 0.97
CA LYS A 229 -8.42 24.89 -0.32
C LYS A 229 -9.03 25.85 -1.31
N ASN A 230 -8.20 26.54 -2.07
CA ASN A 230 -8.63 27.38 -3.18
C ASN A 230 -9.13 26.49 -4.33
N ILE A 231 -10.39 26.01 -4.21
CA ILE A 231 -11.02 25.13 -5.20
C ILE A 231 -11.61 26.01 -6.28
N GLN A 232 -11.28 25.71 -7.53
CA GLN A 232 -11.83 26.43 -8.69
C GLN A 232 -13.28 26.06 -8.94
N ASP A 233 -14.02 26.89 -9.70
CA ASP A 233 -15.41 26.63 -10.09
C ASP A 233 -15.51 25.36 -10.96
N ILE A 234 -14.47 25.00 -11.69
CA ILE A 234 -14.32 23.78 -12.47
C ILE A 234 -13.12 22.98 -11.91
N PRO A 235 -13.32 22.13 -10.88
CA PRO A 235 -12.24 21.37 -10.28
C PRO A 235 -11.66 20.30 -11.20
N LEU A 236 -12.45 19.76 -12.14
CA LEU A 236 -11.99 18.76 -13.11
C LEU A 236 -12.35 19.18 -14.54
N ARG A 237 -11.35 19.26 -15.41
CA ARG A 237 -11.51 19.52 -16.83
C ARG A 237 -10.66 18.55 -17.64
N VAL A 238 -11.25 17.94 -18.65
CA VAL A 238 -10.65 17.00 -19.59
C VAL A 238 -10.74 17.60 -20.98
N GLU A 239 -9.63 17.74 -21.68
CA GLU A 239 -9.55 18.37 -23.00
C GLU A 239 -8.98 17.38 -24.02
N SER A 240 -9.79 17.09 -25.07
CA SER A 240 -9.42 16.27 -26.22
C SER A 240 -8.71 14.96 -25.87
N LEU A 241 -9.15 14.31 -24.79
CA LEU A 241 -8.52 13.11 -24.26
C LEU A 241 -8.75 11.93 -25.20
N SER A 242 -7.68 11.37 -25.72
CA SER A 242 -7.69 10.16 -26.52
C SER A 242 -6.74 9.10 -25.94
N ARG A 243 -7.11 7.83 -26.09
CA ARG A 243 -6.32 6.72 -25.58
C ARG A 243 -6.26 5.56 -26.56
N ASN A 244 -5.02 5.14 -26.91
CA ASN A 244 -4.75 4.01 -27.78
C ASN A 244 -4.02 2.91 -27.01
N TYR A 245 -4.39 1.65 -27.25
CA TYR A 245 -3.65 0.45 -26.85
C TYR A 245 -3.16 -0.25 -28.13
N GLY A 246 -1.94 0.03 -28.53
CA GLY A 246 -1.43 -0.39 -29.84
C GLY A 246 -2.25 0.24 -30.97
N SER A 247 -2.87 -0.57 -31.82
CA SER A 247 -3.75 -0.13 -32.90
C SER A 247 -5.20 0.13 -32.47
N LEU A 248 -5.59 -0.31 -31.26
CA LEU A 248 -6.96 -0.14 -30.78
C LEU A 248 -7.13 1.22 -30.11
N ARG A 249 -7.96 2.08 -30.71
CA ARG A 249 -8.37 3.36 -30.10
C ARG A 249 -9.57 3.13 -29.19
N VAL A 250 -9.36 3.33 -27.88
CA VAL A 250 -10.36 3.07 -26.84
C VAL A 250 -11.11 4.32 -26.44
N LEU A 251 -10.46 5.49 -26.49
CA LEU A 251 -11.08 6.80 -26.25
C LEU A 251 -10.71 7.75 -27.37
N THR A 252 -11.66 8.59 -27.79
CA THR A 252 -11.51 9.50 -28.91
C THR A 252 -12.01 10.88 -28.51
N GLU A 253 -11.10 11.85 -28.39
CA GLU A 253 -11.38 13.28 -28.21
C GLU A 253 -12.43 13.60 -27.14
N ILE A 254 -12.29 12.98 -25.96
CA ILE A 254 -13.18 13.22 -24.85
C ILE A 254 -12.95 14.62 -24.30
N ASN A 255 -14.02 15.42 -24.23
CA ASN A 255 -14.07 16.71 -23.59
C ASN A 255 -15.12 16.66 -22.48
N LEU A 256 -14.72 16.95 -21.24
CA LEU A 256 -15.58 16.87 -20.06
C LEU A 256 -15.15 17.92 -19.04
N GLU A 257 -16.11 18.71 -18.56
CA GLU A 257 -15.93 19.64 -17.44
C GLU A 257 -16.89 19.27 -16.33
N ILE A 258 -16.41 19.28 -15.09
CA ILE A 258 -17.24 19.03 -13.91
C ILE A 258 -17.10 20.22 -12.98
N ARG A 259 -18.24 20.78 -12.60
CA ARG A 259 -18.33 21.95 -11.75
C ARG A 259 -18.33 21.57 -10.28
N ARG A 260 -18.02 22.53 -9.44
CA ARG A 260 -18.16 22.41 -7.99
C ARG A 260 -19.58 22.03 -7.61
N ASN A 261 -19.74 21.17 -6.60
CA ASN A 261 -21.02 20.70 -6.09
C ASN A 261 -21.87 19.98 -7.15
N GLU A 262 -21.24 19.33 -8.12
CA GLU A 262 -21.89 18.59 -9.18
C GLU A 262 -21.58 17.09 -9.06
N ILE A 263 -22.60 16.23 -9.21
CA ILE A 263 -22.44 14.78 -9.42
C ILE A 263 -22.67 14.51 -10.90
N VAL A 264 -21.63 14.12 -11.60
CA VAL A 264 -21.69 13.69 -13.00
C VAL A 264 -21.55 12.18 -13.07
N SER A 265 -22.57 11.52 -13.60
CA SER A 265 -22.52 10.07 -13.81
C SER A 265 -22.20 9.73 -15.25
N ILE A 266 -21.19 8.85 -15.43
CA ILE A 266 -20.86 8.27 -16.73
C ILE A 266 -21.57 6.93 -16.86
N VAL A 267 -22.45 6.82 -17.84
CA VAL A 267 -23.17 5.60 -18.17
C VAL A 267 -22.81 5.11 -19.58
N GLY A 268 -23.10 3.86 -19.88
CA GLY A 268 -22.82 3.27 -21.18
C GLY A 268 -22.59 1.75 -21.10
N PRO A 269 -22.61 1.03 -22.23
CA PRO A 269 -22.43 -0.42 -22.26
C PRO A 269 -21.05 -0.87 -21.82
N ASN A 270 -20.90 -2.18 -21.61
CA ASN A 270 -19.61 -2.77 -21.34
C ASN A 270 -18.68 -2.59 -22.55
N GLY A 271 -17.42 -2.21 -22.28
CA GLY A 271 -16.45 -1.93 -23.36
C GLY A 271 -16.53 -0.50 -23.92
N ALA A 272 -17.45 0.36 -23.48
CA ALA A 272 -17.54 1.75 -23.95
C ALA A 272 -16.32 2.61 -23.63
N GLY A 273 -15.45 2.20 -22.70
CA GLY A 273 -14.23 2.93 -22.31
C GLY A 273 -14.32 3.64 -20.94
N LYS A 274 -15.40 3.45 -20.17
CA LYS A 274 -15.63 4.12 -18.87
C LYS A 274 -14.47 3.98 -17.89
N THR A 275 -14.06 2.75 -17.59
CA THR A 275 -12.93 2.47 -16.69
C THR A 275 -11.61 2.99 -17.26
N THR A 276 -11.43 2.99 -18.58
CA THR A 276 -10.26 3.59 -19.25
C THR A 276 -10.22 5.09 -19.03
N LEU A 277 -11.36 5.77 -19.20
CA LEU A 277 -11.47 7.22 -18.94
C LEU A 277 -11.11 7.53 -17.47
N MET A 278 -11.68 6.78 -16.52
CA MET A 278 -11.38 6.93 -15.10
C MET A 278 -9.87 6.74 -14.80
N ARG A 279 -9.23 5.75 -15.46
CA ARG A 279 -7.78 5.54 -15.34
C ARG A 279 -6.98 6.68 -15.93
N CYS A 280 -7.37 7.20 -17.08
CA CYS A 280 -6.68 8.35 -17.71
C CYS A 280 -6.74 9.60 -16.82
N ILE A 281 -7.86 9.82 -16.14
CA ILE A 281 -8.02 10.94 -15.20
C ILE A 281 -7.19 10.72 -13.93
N SER A 282 -7.16 9.50 -13.39
CA SER A 282 -6.60 9.21 -12.06
C SER A 282 -5.18 8.61 -12.07
N ASN A 283 -4.64 8.24 -13.23
CA ASN A 283 -3.30 7.66 -13.37
C ASN A 283 -2.48 8.42 -14.40
N GLY A 284 -1.76 9.44 -13.94
CA GLY A 284 -0.94 10.29 -14.80
C GLY A 284 0.24 9.60 -15.50
N TYR A 285 0.52 8.32 -15.16
CA TYR A 285 1.54 7.53 -15.89
C TYR A 285 1.02 6.88 -17.16
N GLU A 286 -0.29 6.78 -17.34
CA GLU A 286 -0.82 6.22 -18.58
C GLU A 286 -0.62 7.23 -19.72
N PRO A 287 0.03 6.84 -20.83
CA PRO A 287 0.19 7.73 -21.97
C PRO A 287 -1.19 8.05 -22.54
N THR A 288 -1.55 9.31 -22.51
CA THR A 288 -2.79 9.88 -23.04
C THR A 288 -2.47 10.98 -24.03
N GLU A 289 -3.32 11.13 -25.05
CA GLU A 289 -3.36 12.35 -25.86
C GLU A 289 -4.36 13.31 -25.19
N GLY A 290 -4.16 14.61 -25.36
CA GLY A 290 -4.98 15.64 -24.73
C GLY A 290 -4.47 16.05 -23.35
N ALA A 291 -5.33 16.61 -22.51
CA ALA A 291 -4.97 17.14 -21.21
C ALA A 291 -6.06 16.89 -20.16
N VAL A 292 -5.63 16.65 -18.92
CA VAL A 292 -6.48 16.63 -17.73
C VAL A 292 -6.02 17.77 -16.82
N TRP A 293 -6.95 18.55 -16.33
CA TRP A 293 -6.72 19.68 -15.43
C TRP A 293 -7.45 19.42 -14.13
N VAL A 294 -6.75 19.61 -13.02
CA VAL A 294 -7.30 19.46 -11.68
C VAL A 294 -7.04 20.75 -10.91
N ASN A 295 -8.08 21.43 -10.47
CA ASN A 295 -7.99 22.75 -9.83
C ASN A 295 -7.11 23.75 -10.63
N GLY A 296 -7.24 23.75 -11.97
CA GLY A 296 -6.47 24.62 -12.85
C GLY A 296 -5.02 24.21 -13.08
N VAL A 297 -4.55 23.12 -12.47
CA VAL A 297 -3.22 22.58 -12.67
C VAL A 297 -3.28 21.42 -13.66
N LYS A 298 -2.46 21.49 -14.73
CA LYS A 298 -2.39 20.40 -15.70
C LYS A 298 -1.80 19.15 -15.05
N ALA A 299 -2.61 18.10 -14.94
CA ALA A 299 -2.18 16.80 -14.51
C ALA A 299 -1.43 16.12 -15.67
N GLY A 300 -0.12 16.33 -15.74
CA GLY A 300 0.76 15.71 -16.73
C GLY A 300 1.14 14.28 -16.34
N LYS A 301 2.38 13.86 -16.67
CA LYS A 301 2.93 12.55 -16.26
C LYS A 301 3.28 12.56 -14.75
N VAL A 302 2.27 12.62 -13.90
CA VAL A 302 2.41 12.65 -12.45
C VAL A 302 2.04 11.29 -11.85
N SER A 303 2.62 10.96 -10.71
CA SER A 303 2.31 9.74 -9.99
C SER A 303 0.95 9.82 -9.28
N PRO A 304 0.29 8.69 -8.94
CA PRO A 304 -0.99 8.72 -8.22
C PRO A 304 -0.95 9.50 -6.89
N HIS A 305 0.18 9.48 -6.16
CA HIS A 305 0.31 10.26 -4.93
C HIS A 305 0.33 11.77 -5.19
N GLN A 306 0.92 12.20 -6.31
CA GLN A 306 0.89 13.61 -6.71
C GLN A 306 -0.50 14.05 -7.19
N LEU A 307 -1.28 13.16 -7.85
CA LEU A 307 -2.68 13.42 -8.18
C LEU A 307 -3.54 13.58 -6.92
N ALA A 308 -3.31 12.76 -5.91
CA ALA A 308 -3.95 12.93 -4.61
C ALA A 308 -3.56 14.28 -3.96
N GLU A 309 -2.33 14.76 -4.18
CA GLU A 309 -1.90 16.10 -3.75
C GLU A 309 -2.63 17.23 -4.48
N LEU A 310 -2.98 17.03 -5.74
CA LEU A 310 -3.79 17.99 -6.51
C LEU A 310 -5.27 17.99 -6.10
N GLY A 311 -5.70 17.02 -5.30
CA GLY A 311 -7.06 16.92 -4.76
C GLY A 311 -7.92 15.84 -5.41
N ILE A 312 -7.37 14.88 -6.12
CA ILE A 312 -8.11 13.72 -6.62
C ILE A 312 -8.20 12.65 -5.54
N GLY A 313 -9.43 12.30 -5.14
CA GLY A 313 -9.75 11.10 -4.37
C GLY A 313 -10.35 10.03 -5.27
N ARG A 314 -9.88 8.78 -5.16
CA ARG A 314 -10.40 7.67 -5.98
C ARG A 314 -10.78 6.46 -5.13
N SER A 315 -11.99 5.93 -5.35
CA SER A 315 -12.37 4.58 -4.94
C SER A 315 -12.11 3.57 -6.06
N PHE A 316 -12.00 2.30 -5.71
CA PHE A 316 -11.77 1.23 -6.68
C PHE A 316 -13.03 0.37 -6.83
N GLN A 317 -13.20 -0.24 -8.00
CA GLN A 317 -14.28 -1.18 -8.27
C GLN A 317 -14.29 -2.34 -7.27
N ASN A 318 -13.13 -2.94 -7.02
CA ASN A 318 -12.95 -3.92 -5.95
C ASN A 318 -12.46 -3.25 -4.68
N THR A 319 -13.13 -3.47 -3.54
CA THR A 319 -12.72 -2.96 -2.23
C THR A 319 -11.26 -3.32 -1.94
N SER A 320 -10.42 -2.30 -1.87
CA SER A 320 -8.98 -2.43 -1.77
C SER A 320 -8.53 -1.81 -0.45
N LEU A 321 -8.73 -2.55 0.65
CA LEU A 321 -8.42 -2.15 2.01
C LEU A 321 -7.28 -2.97 2.59
N PHE A 322 -6.85 -2.59 3.80
CA PHE A 322 -5.75 -3.22 4.53
C PHE A 322 -6.28 -4.18 5.56
N ALA A 323 -6.30 -5.48 5.25
CA ALA A 323 -6.97 -6.52 6.02
C ALA A 323 -6.42 -6.70 7.46
N GLN A 324 -5.13 -6.46 7.66
CA GLN A 324 -4.46 -6.61 8.97
C GLN A 324 -4.55 -5.38 9.86
N LEU A 325 -4.94 -4.23 9.29
CA LEU A 325 -5.08 -2.98 10.03
C LEU A 325 -6.46 -2.84 10.66
N SER A 326 -6.55 -2.02 11.71
CA SER A 326 -7.82 -1.62 12.30
C SER A 326 -8.49 -0.51 11.48
N VAL A 327 -9.79 -0.28 11.70
CA VAL A 327 -10.52 0.84 11.10
C VAL A 327 -9.82 2.16 11.39
N ALA A 328 -9.43 2.40 12.64
CA ALA A 328 -8.70 3.61 13.04
C ALA A 328 -7.36 3.76 12.33
N ASP A 329 -6.61 2.66 12.13
CA ASP A 329 -5.33 2.71 11.43
C ASP A 329 -5.50 3.05 9.95
N CYS A 330 -6.56 2.53 9.31
CA CYS A 330 -6.91 2.86 7.94
C CYS A 330 -7.23 4.36 7.78
N LEU A 331 -7.99 4.93 8.71
CA LEU A 331 -8.31 6.36 8.71
C LEU A 331 -7.07 7.23 8.98
N ARG A 332 -6.17 6.82 9.89
CA ARG A 332 -4.87 7.50 10.08
C ARG A 332 -4.01 7.49 8.82
N LEU A 333 -4.01 6.38 8.07
CA LEU A 333 -3.30 6.31 6.79
C LEU A 333 -3.86 7.33 5.79
N ALA A 334 -5.18 7.48 5.74
CA ALA A 334 -5.81 8.47 4.88
C ALA A 334 -5.45 9.92 5.28
N ARG A 335 -5.22 10.16 6.58
CA ARG A 335 -4.76 11.46 7.10
C ARG A 335 -3.25 11.67 7.03
N HIS A 336 -2.48 10.70 6.52
CA HIS A 336 -1.01 10.74 6.47
C HIS A 336 -0.43 12.05 5.89
N ARG A 337 -1.14 12.66 4.95
CA ARG A 337 -0.73 13.91 4.33
C ARG A 337 -0.96 15.13 5.23
N ALA A 338 -2.07 15.15 5.94
CA ALA A 338 -2.41 16.25 6.86
C ALA A 338 -1.66 16.11 8.19
N GLU A 339 -1.44 14.87 8.62
CA GLU A 339 -0.82 14.55 9.90
C GLU A 339 0.32 13.56 9.67
N ALA A 340 1.56 14.02 9.81
CA ALA A 340 2.72 13.15 9.68
C ALA A 340 2.71 12.07 10.78
N PRO A 341 2.82 10.76 10.43
CA PRO A 341 2.81 9.70 11.42
C PRO A 341 4.04 9.77 12.32
N SER A 342 3.82 9.60 13.63
CA SER A 342 4.93 9.49 14.57
C SER A 342 5.77 8.25 14.29
N MET A 343 7.11 8.41 14.28
CA MET A 343 8.05 7.29 14.06
C MET A 343 8.24 6.39 15.27
N PHE A 344 7.92 6.87 16.48
CA PHE A 344 8.21 6.13 17.73
C PHE A 344 7.02 6.04 18.68
N LEU A 345 6.01 6.87 18.51
CA LEU A 345 4.84 6.93 19.38
C LEU A 345 3.60 6.40 18.66
N HIS A 346 2.69 5.87 19.45
CA HIS A 346 1.35 5.53 19.02
C HIS A 346 0.40 6.65 19.43
N GLN A 347 -0.01 7.49 18.47
CA GLN A 347 -1.03 8.51 18.70
C GLN A 347 -2.40 7.83 18.82
N ARG A 348 -3.18 8.24 19.82
CA ARG A 348 -4.53 7.72 20.05
C ARG A 348 -5.59 8.53 19.34
N ASP A 349 -5.40 9.84 19.25
CA ASP A 349 -6.38 10.76 18.68
C ASP A 349 -6.46 10.62 17.16
N LEU A 350 -7.62 10.87 16.62
CA LEU A 350 -7.92 10.74 15.20
C LEU A 350 -8.68 11.99 14.73
N ASN A 351 -7.98 12.90 14.06
CA ASN A 351 -8.58 14.12 13.52
C ASN A 351 -9.17 13.83 12.15
N LEU A 352 -10.49 13.92 12.02
CA LEU A 352 -11.21 13.57 10.80
C LEU A 352 -12.08 14.74 10.31
N PRO A 353 -12.21 14.93 8.99
CA PRO A 353 -13.17 15.86 8.40
C PRO A 353 -14.61 15.50 8.77
N GLU A 354 -15.48 16.49 8.76
CA GLU A 354 -16.91 16.31 9.07
C GLU A 354 -17.57 15.26 8.16
N SER A 355 -17.24 15.29 6.86
CA SER A 355 -17.71 14.31 5.88
C SER A 355 -17.39 12.87 6.26
N THR A 356 -16.16 12.63 6.73
CA THR A 356 -15.73 11.30 7.19
C THR A 356 -16.48 10.90 8.47
N LEU A 357 -16.62 11.81 9.45
CA LEU A 357 -17.33 11.54 10.70
C LEU A 357 -18.81 11.18 10.45
N LYS A 358 -19.47 11.83 9.49
CA LYS A 358 -20.85 11.51 9.11
C LYS A 358 -20.97 10.07 8.62
N ILE A 359 -20.09 9.63 7.73
CA ILE A 359 -20.10 8.25 7.24
C ILE A 359 -19.88 7.26 8.39
N LEU A 360 -18.89 7.50 9.26
CA LEU A 360 -18.61 6.62 10.38
C LEU A 360 -19.82 6.46 11.30
N LYS A 361 -20.50 7.55 11.61
CA LYS A 361 -21.72 7.53 12.44
C LYS A 361 -22.90 6.85 11.74
N ALA A 362 -23.13 7.16 10.46
CA ALA A 362 -24.22 6.57 9.67
C ALA A 362 -24.08 5.05 9.49
N THR A 363 -22.85 4.54 9.50
CA THR A 363 -22.54 3.11 9.32
C THR A 363 -22.15 2.40 10.62
N GLU A 364 -22.16 3.09 11.75
CA GLU A 364 -21.72 2.61 13.08
C GLU A 364 -20.24 2.15 13.12
N LEU A 365 -19.43 2.54 12.14
CA LEU A 365 -17.99 2.26 12.13
C LEU A 365 -17.23 2.98 13.25
N ASP A 366 -17.78 4.07 13.78
CA ASP A 366 -17.28 4.80 14.95
C ASP A 366 -17.20 3.91 16.20
N LYS A 367 -18.08 2.92 16.32
CA LYS A 367 -18.06 1.93 17.41
C LYS A 367 -17.06 0.79 17.17
N MET A 368 -16.54 0.66 15.95
CA MET A 368 -15.69 -0.45 15.49
C MET A 368 -14.24 -0.02 15.19
N LEU A 369 -13.79 1.12 15.70
CA LEU A 369 -12.48 1.70 15.37
C LEU A 369 -11.29 0.76 15.64
N ASN A 370 -11.37 -0.09 16.64
CA ASN A 370 -10.35 -1.08 16.99
C ASN A 370 -10.49 -2.41 16.26
N GLU A 371 -11.61 -2.63 15.54
CA GLU A 371 -11.81 -3.86 14.78
C GLU A 371 -10.90 -3.92 13.56
N LYS A 372 -10.43 -5.13 13.25
CA LYS A 372 -9.68 -5.38 12.02
C LYS A 372 -10.58 -5.32 10.81
N VAL A 373 -10.09 -4.73 9.74
CA VAL A 373 -10.80 -4.65 8.46
C VAL A 373 -11.20 -6.04 7.93
N SER A 374 -10.39 -7.08 8.21
CA SER A 374 -10.73 -8.46 7.82
C SER A 374 -12.09 -8.92 8.36
N ASN A 375 -12.50 -8.43 9.54
CA ASN A 375 -13.72 -8.84 10.26
C ASN A 375 -14.97 -8.09 9.80
N LEU A 376 -14.83 -7.00 9.03
CA LEU A 376 -15.95 -6.20 8.55
C LEU A 376 -16.74 -6.92 7.45
N SER A 377 -18.06 -6.66 7.39
CA SER A 377 -18.90 -7.04 6.25
C SER A 377 -18.50 -6.32 4.97
N HIS A 378 -18.98 -6.78 3.84
CA HIS A 378 -18.66 -6.17 2.54
C HIS A 378 -19.14 -4.70 2.46
N GLY A 379 -20.35 -4.42 2.93
CA GLY A 379 -20.90 -3.06 2.97
C GLY A 379 -20.11 -2.12 3.88
N LEU A 380 -19.70 -2.58 5.09
CA LEU A 380 -18.86 -1.80 5.99
C LEU A 380 -17.46 -1.56 5.41
N LYS A 381 -16.90 -2.52 4.68
CA LYS A 381 -15.62 -2.32 3.96
C LYS A 381 -15.77 -1.23 2.90
N ARG A 382 -16.88 -1.21 2.17
CA ARG A 382 -17.13 -0.18 1.15
C ARG A 382 -17.32 1.19 1.79
N ALA A 383 -18.07 1.28 2.88
CA ALA A 383 -18.21 2.51 3.66
C ALA A 383 -16.87 3.02 4.21
N LEU A 384 -16.05 2.13 4.75
CA LEU A 384 -14.70 2.49 5.21
C LEU A 384 -13.82 2.98 4.06
N GLU A 385 -13.90 2.35 2.89
CA GLU A 385 -13.16 2.80 1.70
C GLU A 385 -13.53 4.24 1.33
N LEU A 386 -14.83 4.55 1.29
CA LEU A 386 -15.31 5.90 1.02
C LEU A 386 -14.88 6.89 2.12
N ALA A 387 -15.01 6.50 3.39
CA ALA A 387 -14.54 7.29 4.52
C ALA A 387 -13.05 7.63 4.43
N MET A 388 -12.21 6.66 4.03
CA MET A 388 -10.76 6.88 3.84
C MET A 388 -10.47 7.85 2.70
N VAL A 389 -11.21 7.76 1.58
CA VAL A 389 -11.02 8.71 0.47
C VAL A 389 -11.42 10.11 0.91
N LEU A 390 -12.54 10.27 1.59
CA LEU A 390 -12.99 11.58 2.09
C LEU A 390 -12.09 12.16 3.18
N ALA A 391 -11.46 11.29 3.99
CA ALA A 391 -10.46 11.71 4.97
C ALA A 391 -9.22 12.38 4.33
N THR A 392 -8.98 12.19 3.03
CA THR A 392 -7.94 12.92 2.30
C THR A 392 -8.36 14.34 1.88
N GLU A 393 -9.62 14.73 2.13
CA GLU A 393 -10.23 16.00 1.74
C GLU A 393 -10.06 16.28 0.23
N PRO A 394 -10.60 15.42 -0.66
CA PRO A 394 -10.45 15.63 -2.09
C PRO A 394 -11.35 16.78 -2.58
N SER A 395 -10.95 17.47 -3.65
CA SER A 395 -11.81 18.39 -4.42
C SER A 395 -12.53 17.69 -5.57
N VAL A 396 -11.98 16.57 -6.04
CA VAL A 396 -12.55 15.71 -7.09
C VAL A 396 -12.63 14.29 -6.56
N LEU A 397 -13.83 13.74 -6.46
CA LEU A 397 -14.06 12.36 -6.02
C LEU A 397 -14.41 11.49 -7.23
N LEU A 398 -13.59 10.48 -7.48
CA LEU A 398 -13.78 9.51 -8.56
C LEU A 398 -14.29 8.19 -7.98
N LEU A 399 -15.50 7.79 -8.37
CA LEU A 399 -16.15 6.56 -7.89
C LEU A 399 -16.40 5.61 -9.07
N ASP A 400 -15.90 4.38 -8.95
CA ASP A 400 -16.03 3.34 -9.97
C ASP A 400 -16.92 2.21 -9.40
N GLU A 401 -18.18 2.15 -9.81
CA GLU A 401 -19.20 1.20 -9.37
C GLU A 401 -19.33 1.10 -7.82
N PRO A 402 -19.57 2.22 -7.10
CA PRO A 402 -19.56 2.21 -5.64
C PRO A 402 -20.68 1.36 -5.03
N THR A 403 -21.73 1.02 -5.77
CA THR A 403 -22.86 0.23 -5.28
C THR A 403 -22.77 -1.25 -5.61
N ALA A 404 -21.72 -1.69 -6.32
CA ALA A 404 -21.57 -3.08 -6.71
C ALA A 404 -21.53 -4.03 -5.50
N GLY A 405 -22.41 -5.03 -5.50
CA GLY A 405 -22.49 -6.04 -4.43
C GLY A 405 -23.17 -5.58 -3.14
N LEU A 406 -23.73 -4.37 -3.10
CA LEU A 406 -24.46 -3.85 -1.95
C LEU A 406 -25.94 -4.22 -1.97
N THR A 407 -26.52 -4.38 -0.79
CA THR A 407 -27.97 -4.52 -0.60
C THR A 407 -28.70 -3.19 -0.92
N LYS A 408 -30.00 -3.25 -1.12
CA LYS A 408 -30.81 -2.05 -1.41
C LYS A 408 -30.68 -0.98 -0.31
N SER A 409 -30.68 -1.39 0.96
CA SER A 409 -30.53 -0.48 2.10
C SER A 409 -29.14 0.18 2.15
N GLU A 410 -28.08 -0.58 1.84
CA GLU A 410 -26.71 -0.04 1.78
C GLU A 410 -26.54 0.94 0.61
N ARG A 411 -27.17 0.67 -0.55
CA ARG A 411 -27.17 1.60 -1.69
C ARG A 411 -27.87 2.92 -1.34
N THR A 412 -29.05 2.85 -0.71
CA THR A 412 -29.78 4.07 -0.27
C THR A 412 -28.93 4.88 0.73
N LEU A 413 -28.21 4.21 1.63
CA LEU A 413 -27.30 4.89 2.55
C LEU A 413 -26.14 5.58 1.81
N ILE A 414 -25.50 4.90 0.85
CA ILE A 414 -24.44 5.52 0.04
C ILE A 414 -24.99 6.70 -0.76
N ALA A 415 -26.19 6.56 -1.35
CA ALA A 415 -26.85 7.65 -2.08
C ALA A 415 -27.02 8.90 -1.20
N SER A 416 -27.62 8.75 -0.01
CA SER A 416 -27.81 9.87 0.92
C SER A 416 -26.49 10.52 1.34
N ILE A 417 -25.46 9.70 1.62
CA ILE A 417 -24.13 10.20 1.95
C ILE A 417 -23.54 11.04 0.81
N LEU A 418 -23.62 10.54 -0.44
CA LEU A 418 -23.05 11.25 -1.60
C LEU A 418 -23.78 12.56 -1.87
N THR A 419 -25.09 12.59 -1.70
CA THR A 419 -25.89 13.80 -1.86
C THR A 419 -25.58 14.81 -0.75
N ASP A 420 -25.54 14.38 0.52
CA ASP A 420 -25.21 15.25 1.65
C ASP A 420 -23.80 15.85 1.55
N LEU A 421 -22.87 15.15 0.87
CA LEU A 421 -21.49 15.65 0.70
C LEU A 421 -21.43 16.91 -0.17
N LEU A 422 -22.34 17.10 -1.12
CA LEU A 422 -22.38 18.30 -1.96
C LEU A 422 -22.78 19.55 -1.16
N ASP A 423 -23.61 19.40 -0.14
CA ASP A 423 -24.08 20.53 0.66
C ASP A 423 -23.02 21.11 1.59
N PHE A 424 -22.02 20.31 1.97
CA PHE A 424 -21.03 20.67 3.00
C PHE A 424 -19.60 20.81 2.51
N ASN A 425 -19.30 20.32 1.31
CA ASN A 425 -17.92 20.32 0.80
C ASN A 425 -17.91 20.90 -0.61
N ASP A 426 -16.95 21.75 -0.88
CA ASP A 426 -16.63 22.23 -2.22
C ASP A 426 -16.03 21.08 -3.07
N LEU A 427 -16.83 20.05 -3.33
CA LEU A 427 -16.45 18.79 -3.93
C LEU A 427 -17.21 18.57 -5.24
N CYS A 428 -16.55 18.04 -6.27
CA CYS A 428 -17.24 17.45 -7.41
C CYS A 428 -17.07 15.94 -7.45
N ILE A 429 -18.09 15.23 -7.94
CA ILE A 429 -18.10 13.78 -7.99
C ILE A 429 -18.24 13.32 -9.43
N LEU A 430 -17.32 12.46 -9.89
CA LEU A 430 -17.43 11.72 -11.13
C LEU A 430 -17.69 10.26 -10.81
N LEU A 431 -18.84 9.77 -11.23
CA LEU A 431 -19.35 8.45 -10.90
C LEU A 431 -19.47 7.58 -12.15
N ILE A 432 -19.01 6.33 -12.10
CA ILE A 432 -19.35 5.30 -13.07
C ILE A 432 -20.31 4.33 -12.40
N GLU A 433 -21.48 4.13 -12.98
CA GLU A 433 -22.47 3.18 -12.48
C GLU A 433 -23.26 2.54 -13.62
N HIS A 434 -23.81 1.35 -13.34
CA HIS A 434 -24.66 0.60 -14.25
C HIS A 434 -26.13 0.60 -13.79
N ASP A 435 -26.39 0.90 -12.53
CA ASP A 435 -27.72 0.99 -11.94
C ASP A 435 -28.32 2.36 -12.26
N LEU A 436 -29.20 2.40 -13.28
CA LEU A 436 -29.83 3.64 -13.74
C LEU A 436 -30.76 4.27 -12.69
N ASP A 437 -31.37 3.46 -11.82
CA ASP A 437 -32.21 3.96 -10.74
C ASP A 437 -31.37 4.73 -9.73
N PHE A 438 -30.21 4.16 -9.35
CA PHE A 438 -29.28 4.83 -8.46
C PHE A 438 -28.72 6.12 -9.08
N VAL A 439 -28.32 6.07 -10.36
CA VAL A 439 -27.82 7.24 -11.10
C VAL A 439 -28.87 8.35 -11.15
N ARG A 440 -30.13 7.99 -11.40
CA ARG A 440 -31.25 8.93 -11.45
C ARG A 440 -31.50 9.65 -10.13
N ASP A 441 -31.33 8.93 -9.02
CA ASP A 441 -31.63 9.46 -7.69
C ASP A 441 -30.57 10.47 -7.21
N ILE A 442 -29.30 10.37 -7.67
CA ILE A 442 -28.21 11.19 -7.11
C ILE A 442 -27.54 12.14 -8.09
N SER A 443 -27.67 11.92 -9.41
CA SER A 443 -26.88 12.67 -10.40
C SER A 443 -27.49 14.03 -10.70
N SER A 444 -26.61 15.03 -10.79
CA SER A 444 -27.00 16.35 -11.34
C SER A 444 -27.01 16.33 -12.86
N ARG A 445 -26.14 15.53 -13.48
CA ARG A 445 -25.94 15.41 -14.92
C ARG A 445 -25.47 14.01 -15.28
N ILE A 446 -25.89 13.51 -16.44
CA ILE A 446 -25.47 12.21 -16.96
C ILE A 446 -24.76 12.39 -18.29
N VAL A 447 -23.66 11.67 -18.45
CA VAL A 447 -22.83 11.62 -19.65
C VAL A 447 -22.86 10.19 -20.20
N VAL A 448 -23.25 10.03 -21.45
CA VAL A 448 -23.33 8.71 -22.11
C VAL A 448 -22.05 8.48 -22.91
N LEU A 449 -21.31 7.45 -22.55
CA LEU A 449 -20.12 7.00 -23.26
C LEU A 449 -20.42 5.77 -24.09
N HIS A 450 -20.13 5.83 -25.39
CA HIS A 450 -20.29 4.72 -26.32
C HIS A 450 -19.12 4.65 -27.29
N GLN A 451 -18.53 3.45 -27.47
CA GLN A 451 -17.40 3.21 -28.39
C GLN A 451 -16.26 4.25 -28.26
N GLY A 452 -15.98 4.68 -27.04
CA GLY A 452 -14.89 5.62 -26.74
C GLY A 452 -15.19 7.09 -27.06
N LYS A 453 -16.44 7.45 -27.33
CA LYS A 453 -16.88 8.84 -27.57
C LYS A 453 -17.99 9.23 -26.59
N LEU A 454 -18.07 10.51 -26.25
CA LEU A 454 -19.22 11.08 -25.55
C LEU A 454 -20.33 11.31 -26.58
N LEU A 455 -21.47 10.62 -26.40
CA LEU A 455 -22.60 10.74 -27.32
C LEU A 455 -23.61 11.77 -26.84
N LEU A 456 -23.85 11.81 -25.54
CA LEU A 456 -24.87 12.69 -24.94
C LEU A 456 -24.35 13.19 -23.61
N ASP A 457 -24.55 14.45 -23.33
CA ASP A 457 -24.23 15.13 -22.07
C ASP A 457 -25.40 16.04 -21.73
N GLY A 458 -26.20 15.71 -20.71
CA GLY A 458 -27.41 16.41 -20.39
C GLY A 458 -27.96 16.13 -19.00
N THR A 459 -29.11 16.72 -18.71
CA THR A 459 -29.84 16.47 -17.46
C THR A 459 -30.30 15.02 -17.36
N VAL A 460 -30.61 14.58 -16.16
CA VAL A 460 -31.12 13.22 -15.90
C VAL A 460 -32.32 12.90 -16.76
N ASP A 461 -33.30 13.84 -16.86
CA ASP A 461 -34.54 13.65 -17.61
C ASP A 461 -34.31 13.57 -19.13
N GLU A 462 -33.38 14.38 -19.66
CA GLU A 462 -33.03 14.36 -21.09
C GLU A 462 -32.39 13.01 -21.47
N VAL A 463 -31.48 12.50 -20.65
CA VAL A 463 -30.73 11.27 -20.95
C VAL A 463 -31.60 10.03 -20.76
N VAL A 464 -32.39 9.94 -19.68
CA VAL A 464 -33.25 8.78 -19.39
C VAL A 464 -34.38 8.62 -20.40
N ASN A 465 -34.89 9.74 -20.93
CA ASN A 465 -35.98 9.74 -21.91
C ASN A 465 -35.47 9.66 -23.37
N SER A 466 -34.15 9.71 -23.60
CA SER A 466 -33.56 9.66 -24.94
C SER A 466 -33.78 8.29 -25.60
N GLU A 467 -34.33 8.25 -26.79
CA GLU A 467 -34.48 7.04 -27.60
C GLU A 467 -33.09 6.45 -27.96
N LEU A 468 -32.11 7.32 -28.20
CA LEU A 468 -30.73 6.95 -28.45
C LEU A 468 -30.12 6.13 -27.28
N VAL A 469 -30.35 6.54 -26.06
CA VAL A 469 -29.87 5.84 -24.87
C VAL A 469 -30.57 4.49 -24.71
N ARG A 470 -31.89 4.44 -24.95
CA ARG A 470 -32.65 3.18 -24.90
C ARG A 470 -32.14 2.17 -25.94
N SER A 471 -31.90 2.60 -27.19
CA SER A 471 -31.38 1.72 -28.24
C SER A 471 -29.96 1.20 -27.95
N ILE A 472 -29.10 2.02 -27.33
CA ILE A 472 -27.75 1.59 -26.90
C ILE A 472 -27.82 0.47 -25.85
N TYR A 473 -28.76 0.56 -24.91
CA TYR A 473 -28.96 -0.45 -23.87
C TYR A 473 -29.75 -1.68 -24.33
N SER A 474 -30.63 -1.55 -25.34
CA SER A 474 -31.31 -2.69 -25.95
C SER A 474 -30.44 -3.51 -26.92
N GLY A 475 -29.26 -2.99 -27.27
CA GLY A 475 -28.31 -3.68 -28.18
C GLY A 475 -28.65 -3.52 -29.66
N GLU A 476 -29.52 -2.59 -30.04
CA GLU A 476 -29.78 -2.24 -31.44
C GLU A 476 -28.57 -1.53 -32.03
N GLN A 477 -28.12 -1.95 -33.22
CA GLN A 477 -27.02 -1.30 -33.93
C GLN A 477 -27.47 0.07 -34.43
N ILE A 478 -26.94 1.14 -33.84
CA ILE A 478 -27.21 2.51 -34.33
C ILE A 478 -26.19 2.78 -35.45
N THR A 479 -26.67 2.95 -36.65
CA THR A 479 -25.95 3.58 -37.74
C THR A 479 -26.00 5.11 -37.53
N LEU A 480 -24.86 5.71 -37.16
CA LEU A 480 -24.70 7.16 -36.89
C LEU A 480 -24.80 8.04 -38.17
N GLU A 481 -25.58 7.65 -39.17
CA GLU A 481 -25.65 8.33 -40.48
C GLU A 481 -26.91 9.23 -40.66
N GLU A 482 -27.82 9.31 -39.70
CA GLU A 482 -29.12 10.02 -39.93
C GLU A 482 -29.29 11.40 -39.27
N GLU A 483 -28.24 12.01 -38.69
CA GLU A 483 -28.41 13.35 -38.05
C GLU A 483 -27.71 14.51 -38.82
N ASN A 484 -27.46 14.34 -40.13
CA ASN A 484 -27.01 15.42 -41.02
C ASN A 484 -27.89 15.54 -42.28
N ALA A 485 -29.21 15.51 -42.12
CA ALA A 485 -30.16 15.87 -43.19
C ALA A 485 -31.05 17.04 -42.76
#